data_df9296eba0c82ad36dad43a57c9f3e33
#
_entry.id   df9296eba0c82ad36dad43a57c9f3e33
#
_cell.length_a   1.000
_cell.length_b   1.000
_cell.length_c   1.000
_cell.angle_alpha   90.00
_cell.angle_beta   90.00
_cell.angle_gamma   90.00
#
_symmetry.space_group_name_H-M   'P 1'
#
loop_
_entity.id
_entity.type
_entity.pdbx_description
1 polymer ?
#
loop_
_entity_poly.entity_id
_entity_poly.type
_entity_poly.pdbx_seq_one_letter_code
_entity_poly.pdbx_strand_id
1 'polypeptide(L)'
;MRFDPSGLYGAFDKMRDAAASQGKTMADVQGKDFLSEAKKQGRIIAPTPETLVAKAKELKWRLKRKPGVTPGKELSRRIRARGTFARGWFISNITSEKFKIRIWITNKSAESEKVDQIKKVSDKAEKASGGRFKSRLDKLAKSVTSNF
;
A
#
# COMPACT_ATOMS: atom_id res chain seq x y z
N MET A 1 -15.09 -10.99 -53.63
CA MET A 1 -14.32 -11.37 -52.42
C MET A 1 -15.23 -11.27 -51.21
N ARG A 2 -15.45 -12.39 -50.48
CA ARG A 2 -16.13 -12.36 -49.19
C ARG A 2 -15.06 -12.13 -48.12
N PHE A 3 -15.18 -11.03 -47.38
CA PHE A 3 -14.36 -10.74 -46.21
C PHE A 3 -14.80 -11.68 -45.09
N ASP A 4 -13.90 -12.53 -44.61
CA ASP A 4 -14.15 -13.40 -43.46
C ASP A 4 -13.60 -12.72 -42.20
N PRO A 5 -14.47 -12.20 -41.30
CA PRO A 5 -14.03 -11.48 -40.10
C PRO A 5 -13.64 -12.42 -38.95
N SER A 6 -13.77 -13.75 -39.09
CA SER A 6 -13.54 -14.70 -37.98
C SER A 6 -12.13 -14.67 -37.45
N GLY A 7 -11.13 -14.52 -38.31
CA GLY A 7 -9.73 -14.34 -37.91
C GLY A 7 -9.46 -13.05 -37.09
N LEU A 8 -10.22 -12.00 -37.44
CA LEU A 8 -10.10 -10.69 -36.77
C LEU A 8 -10.68 -10.75 -35.34
N TYR A 9 -11.81 -11.41 -35.16
CA TYR A 9 -12.40 -11.62 -33.83
C TYR A 9 -11.48 -12.42 -32.91
N GLY A 10 -10.87 -13.48 -33.42
CA GLY A 10 -9.90 -14.28 -32.66
C GLY A 10 -8.64 -13.51 -32.29
N ALA A 11 -8.18 -12.59 -33.12
CA ALA A 11 -7.07 -11.69 -32.78
C ALA A 11 -7.45 -10.71 -31.67
N PHE A 12 -8.64 -10.09 -31.74
CA PHE A 12 -9.14 -9.20 -30.70
C PHE A 12 -9.32 -9.88 -29.35
N ASP A 13 -9.82 -11.12 -29.33
CA ASP A 13 -9.95 -11.89 -28.10
C ASP A 13 -8.60 -12.19 -27.46
N LYS A 14 -7.61 -12.61 -28.23
CA LYS A 14 -6.23 -12.82 -27.75
C LYS A 14 -5.61 -11.53 -27.18
N MET A 15 -5.84 -10.40 -27.85
CA MET A 15 -5.36 -9.10 -27.37
C MET A 15 -6.01 -8.69 -26.06
N ARG A 16 -7.32 -8.91 -25.94
CA ARG A 16 -8.06 -8.61 -24.71
C ARG A 16 -7.55 -9.47 -23.55
N ASP A 17 -7.33 -10.76 -23.78
CA ASP A 17 -6.87 -11.67 -22.73
C ASP A 17 -5.41 -11.37 -22.31
N ALA A 18 -4.55 -11.05 -23.27
CA ALA A 18 -3.19 -10.58 -22.98
C ALA A 18 -3.19 -9.28 -22.19
N ALA A 19 -4.01 -8.30 -22.56
CA ALA A 19 -4.15 -7.04 -21.84
C ALA A 19 -4.68 -7.23 -20.41
N ALA A 20 -5.66 -8.14 -20.23
CA ALA A 20 -6.19 -8.46 -18.91
C ALA A 20 -5.15 -9.13 -18.01
N SER A 21 -4.37 -10.07 -18.53
CA SER A 21 -3.28 -10.74 -17.81
C SER A 21 -2.17 -9.76 -17.41
N GLN A 22 -1.71 -8.93 -18.36
CA GLN A 22 -0.68 -7.91 -18.08
C GLN A 22 -1.17 -6.87 -17.10
N GLY A 23 -2.43 -6.44 -17.20
CA GLY A 23 -3.05 -5.51 -16.27
C GLY A 23 -3.10 -6.06 -14.84
N LYS A 24 -3.42 -7.35 -14.66
CA LYS A 24 -3.40 -8.00 -13.36
C LYS A 24 -2.00 -8.06 -12.75
N THR A 25 -1.00 -8.39 -13.56
CA THR A 25 0.41 -8.39 -13.15
C THR A 25 0.86 -7.00 -12.73
N MET A 26 0.52 -5.97 -13.50
CA MET A 26 0.83 -4.58 -13.15
C MET A 26 0.17 -4.16 -11.84
N ALA A 27 -1.08 -4.54 -11.63
CA ALA A 27 -1.80 -4.22 -10.40
C ALA A 27 -1.13 -4.87 -9.17
N ASP A 28 -0.68 -6.13 -9.27
CA ASP A 28 0.04 -6.81 -8.20
C ASP A 28 1.36 -6.09 -7.87
N VAL A 29 2.13 -5.73 -8.90
CA VAL A 29 3.39 -4.98 -8.72
C VAL A 29 3.13 -3.63 -8.08
N GLN A 30 2.10 -2.90 -8.51
CA GLN A 30 1.73 -1.61 -7.94
C GLN A 30 1.27 -1.74 -6.48
N GLY A 31 0.50 -2.78 -6.16
CA GLY A 31 0.10 -3.07 -4.80
C GLY A 31 1.31 -3.35 -3.89
N LYS A 32 2.30 -4.10 -4.37
CA LYS A 32 3.55 -4.37 -3.65
C LYS A 32 4.38 -3.10 -3.44
N ASP A 33 4.45 -2.23 -4.44
CA ASP A 33 5.14 -0.93 -4.32
C ASP A 33 4.47 -0.04 -3.29
N PHE A 34 3.14 0.07 -3.32
CA PHE A 34 2.38 0.81 -2.32
C PHE A 34 2.66 0.24 -0.91
N LEU A 35 2.59 -1.08 -0.74
CA LEU A 35 2.88 -1.73 0.54
C LEU A 35 4.29 -1.42 1.05
N SER A 36 5.27 -1.43 0.16
CA SER A 36 6.66 -1.10 0.50
C SER A 36 6.77 0.34 1.01
N GLU A 37 6.17 1.29 0.28
CA GLU A 37 6.16 2.70 0.68
C GLU A 37 5.34 2.94 1.97
N ALA A 38 4.18 2.32 2.12
CA ALA A 38 3.37 2.43 3.34
C ALA A 38 4.12 1.91 4.58
N LYS A 39 4.83 0.78 4.44
CA LYS A 39 5.69 0.24 5.50
C LYS A 39 6.86 1.17 5.82
N LYS A 40 7.48 1.75 4.79
CA LYS A 40 8.57 2.74 4.95
C LYS A 40 8.08 3.99 5.68
N GLN A 41 6.98 4.58 5.24
CA GLN A 41 6.36 5.72 5.91
C GLN A 41 5.95 5.40 7.34
N GLY A 42 5.39 4.22 7.58
CA GLY A 42 5.08 3.73 8.91
C GLY A 42 6.29 3.65 9.84
N ARG A 43 7.46 3.29 9.32
CA ARG A 43 8.73 3.28 10.08
C ARG A 43 9.24 4.68 10.38
N ILE A 44 9.11 5.63 9.43
CA ILE A 44 9.54 7.02 9.60
C ILE A 44 8.75 7.70 10.72
N ILE A 45 7.45 7.40 10.84
CA ILE A 45 6.64 7.93 11.93
C ILE A 45 6.85 7.20 13.26
N ALA A 46 7.52 6.07 13.27
CA ALA A 46 7.95 5.44 14.51
C ALA A 46 9.01 6.33 15.18
N PRO A 47 8.85 6.68 16.46
CA PRO A 47 9.83 7.53 17.12
C PRO A 47 11.17 6.81 17.21
N THR A 48 12.24 7.57 17.05
CA THR A 48 13.59 7.09 17.31
C THR A 48 13.75 6.72 18.80
N PRO A 49 14.73 5.87 19.16
CA PRO A 49 15.01 5.55 20.56
C PRO A 49 15.17 6.80 21.44
N GLU A 50 15.84 7.85 20.92
CA GLU A 50 16.06 9.09 21.65
C GLU A 50 14.73 9.85 21.92
N THR A 51 13.86 9.95 20.92
CA THR A 51 12.54 10.56 21.11
C THR A 51 11.65 9.73 22.03
N LEU A 52 11.85 8.41 22.09
CA LEU A 52 11.15 7.54 23.04
C LEU A 52 11.62 7.76 24.46
N VAL A 53 12.93 7.93 24.68
CA VAL A 53 13.51 8.23 25.99
C VAL A 53 13.04 9.60 26.49
N ALA A 54 13.08 10.64 25.63
CA ALA A 54 12.59 11.97 25.96
C ALA A 54 11.10 11.95 26.33
N LYS A 55 10.26 11.24 25.52
CA LYS A 55 8.84 11.07 25.81
C LYS A 55 8.57 10.17 27.01
N ALA A 56 9.46 9.24 27.34
CA ALA A 56 9.34 8.43 28.55
C ALA A 56 9.49 9.29 29.81
N LYS A 57 10.38 10.26 29.82
CA LYS A 57 10.52 11.25 30.91
C LYS A 57 9.24 12.08 31.06
N GLU A 58 8.67 12.56 29.96
CA GLU A 58 7.39 13.30 29.94
C GLU A 58 6.21 12.40 30.37
N LEU A 59 6.16 11.18 29.90
CA LEU A 59 5.12 10.18 30.28
C LEU A 59 5.23 9.82 31.77
N LYS A 60 6.43 9.68 32.32
CA LYS A 60 6.67 9.43 33.74
C LYS A 60 6.01 10.50 34.60
N TRP A 61 6.01 11.74 34.12
CA TRP A 61 5.35 12.86 34.77
C TRP A 61 3.81 12.77 34.70
N ARG A 62 3.26 12.41 33.53
CA ARG A 62 1.80 12.30 33.31
C ARG A 62 1.20 11.04 33.96
N LEU A 63 1.95 9.94 33.98
CA LEU A 63 1.46 8.65 34.51
C LEU A 63 1.54 8.55 36.03
N LYS A 64 2.26 9.42 36.73
CA LYS A 64 2.20 9.54 38.21
C LYS A 64 0.78 9.80 38.74
N ARG A 65 -0.13 10.23 37.86
CA ARG A 65 -1.53 10.53 38.21
C ARG A 65 -2.53 9.38 37.94
N LYS A 66 -2.10 8.28 37.30
CA LYS A 66 -2.96 7.11 37.04
C LYS A 66 -2.50 5.92 37.86
N PRO A 67 -3.27 5.48 38.87
CA PRO A 67 -2.91 4.29 39.66
C PRO A 67 -2.86 3.05 38.76
N GLY A 68 -1.88 2.19 38.98
CA GLY A 68 -1.76 0.88 38.34
C GLY A 68 -1.01 0.85 37.00
N VAL A 69 -0.60 1.98 36.42
CA VAL A 69 0.13 2.01 35.15
C VAL A 69 1.58 2.38 35.35
N THR A 70 2.50 1.45 35.05
CA THR A 70 3.93 1.74 35.09
C THR A 70 4.38 2.39 33.76
N PRO A 71 5.21 3.44 33.80
CA PRO A 71 5.70 4.12 32.58
C PRO A 71 6.34 3.18 31.55
N GLY A 72 7.06 2.15 32.00
CA GLY A 72 7.71 1.18 31.12
C GLY A 72 6.73 0.28 30.38
N LYS A 73 5.63 -0.15 31.02
CA LYS A 73 4.59 -0.95 30.36
C LYS A 73 3.87 -0.15 29.26
N GLU A 74 3.52 1.10 29.55
CA GLU A 74 2.85 1.97 28.57
C GLU A 74 3.79 2.30 27.40
N LEU A 75 5.05 2.58 27.65
CA LEU A 75 6.03 2.82 26.60
C LEU A 75 6.20 1.58 25.71
N SER A 76 6.34 0.39 26.30
CA SER A 76 6.45 -0.87 25.57
C SER A 76 5.21 -1.15 24.72
N ARG A 77 4.01 -0.84 25.25
CA ARG A 77 2.74 -0.96 24.53
C ARG A 77 2.73 -0.05 23.29
N ARG A 78 3.14 1.20 23.43
CA ARG A 78 3.19 2.18 22.32
C ARG A 78 4.24 1.80 21.27
N ILE A 79 5.39 1.30 21.66
CA ILE A 79 6.42 0.81 20.73
C ILE A 79 5.88 -0.37 19.91
N ARG A 80 5.24 -1.35 20.57
CA ARG A 80 4.63 -2.50 19.88
C ARG A 80 3.52 -2.07 18.92
N ALA A 81 2.63 -1.19 19.34
CA ALA A 81 1.53 -0.70 18.52
C ALA A 81 2.04 -0.03 17.23
N ARG A 82 3.11 0.74 17.29
CA ARG A 82 3.71 1.38 16.12
C ARG A 82 4.44 0.42 15.20
N GLY A 83 5.17 -0.54 15.75
CA GLY A 83 5.77 -1.61 14.95
C GLY A 83 4.70 -2.48 14.27
N THR A 84 3.58 -2.69 14.93
CA THR A 84 2.42 -3.40 14.37
C THR A 84 1.78 -2.60 13.25
N PHE A 85 1.63 -1.28 13.39
CA PHE A 85 1.11 -0.41 12.33
C PHE A 85 1.99 -0.48 11.07
N ALA A 86 3.30 -0.29 11.20
CA ALA A 86 4.21 -0.32 10.04
C ALA A 86 4.20 -1.66 9.30
N ARG A 87 4.06 -2.78 10.03
CA ARG A 87 4.03 -4.14 9.47
C ARG A 87 2.63 -4.62 9.08
N GLY A 88 1.60 -3.94 9.56
CA GLY A 88 0.20 -4.35 9.43
C GLY A 88 -0.38 -4.22 8.02
N TRP A 89 0.27 -3.49 7.11
CA TRP A 89 -0.19 -3.28 5.75
C TRP A 89 -0.11 -4.54 4.89
N PHE A 90 -1.21 -4.88 4.21
CA PHE A 90 -1.29 -6.02 3.29
C PHE A 90 -2.35 -5.80 2.22
N ILE A 91 -2.23 -6.53 1.11
CA ILE A 91 -3.27 -6.57 0.08
C ILE A 91 -4.34 -7.54 0.57
N SER A 92 -5.55 -7.03 0.80
CA SER A 92 -6.67 -7.85 1.27
C SER A 92 -7.44 -8.50 0.13
N ASN A 93 -7.54 -7.82 -1.01
CA ASN A 93 -8.23 -8.33 -2.18
C ASN A 93 -7.74 -7.66 -3.47
N ILE A 94 -7.79 -8.41 -4.58
CA ILE A 94 -7.60 -7.89 -5.93
C ILE A 94 -8.75 -8.42 -6.77
N THR A 95 -9.57 -7.53 -7.31
CA THR A 95 -10.62 -7.91 -8.27
C THR A 95 -10.30 -7.35 -9.65
N SER A 96 -10.61 -8.16 -10.66
CA SER A 96 -10.49 -7.77 -12.06
C SER A 96 -11.83 -8.01 -12.73
N GLU A 97 -12.50 -6.92 -13.09
CA GLU A 97 -13.78 -6.95 -13.81
C GLU A 97 -13.61 -6.23 -15.14
N LYS A 98 -13.70 -6.96 -16.24
CA LYS A 98 -13.52 -6.43 -17.60
C LYS A 98 -12.23 -5.60 -17.71
N PHE A 99 -12.35 -4.25 -17.72
CA PHE A 99 -11.21 -3.32 -17.82
C PHE A 99 -10.91 -2.58 -16.50
N LYS A 100 -11.53 -2.99 -15.38
CA LYS A 100 -11.31 -2.37 -14.07
C LYS A 100 -10.61 -3.36 -13.15
N ILE A 101 -9.43 -2.96 -12.68
CA ILE A 101 -8.71 -3.68 -11.65
C ILE A 101 -8.76 -2.84 -10.38
N ARG A 102 -9.22 -3.45 -9.30
CA ARG A 102 -9.29 -2.82 -7.98
C ARG A 102 -8.39 -3.58 -7.02
N ILE A 103 -7.59 -2.86 -6.28
CA ILE A 103 -6.71 -3.40 -5.25
C ILE A 103 -7.18 -2.85 -3.91
N TRP A 104 -7.51 -3.72 -2.97
CA TRP A 104 -7.81 -3.33 -1.59
C TRP A 104 -6.57 -3.55 -0.73
N ILE A 105 -6.10 -2.47 -0.13
CA ILE A 105 -4.97 -2.48 0.77
C ILE A 105 -5.47 -2.06 2.14
N THR A 106 -5.26 -2.92 3.12
CA THR A 106 -5.73 -2.72 4.48
C THR A 106 -4.58 -2.83 5.48
N ASN A 107 -4.81 -2.32 6.69
CA ASN A 107 -3.88 -2.42 7.79
C ASN A 107 -4.54 -3.14 8.97
N LYS A 108 -3.91 -4.19 9.48
CA LYS A 108 -4.42 -5.01 10.61
C LYS A 108 -4.31 -4.33 11.97
N SER A 109 -3.64 -3.18 12.07
CA SER A 109 -3.49 -2.49 13.35
C SER A 109 -4.82 -1.93 13.83
N ALA A 110 -5.16 -2.15 15.09
CA ALA A 110 -6.41 -1.65 15.68
C ALA A 110 -6.55 -0.11 15.64
N GLU A 111 -5.43 0.61 15.58
CA GLU A 111 -5.42 2.08 15.52
C GLU A 111 -5.07 2.61 14.11
N SER A 112 -5.14 1.74 13.08
CA SER A 112 -4.66 2.08 11.72
C SER A 112 -5.36 3.28 11.12
N GLU A 113 -6.67 3.33 11.20
CA GLU A 113 -7.47 4.41 10.64
C GLU A 113 -7.12 5.77 11.29
N LYS A 114 -7.07 5.81 12.62
CA LYS A 114 -6.72 7.02 13.36
C LYS A 114 -5.30 7.49 13.07
N VAL A 115 -4.34 6.57 12.99
CA VAL A 115 -2.94 6.90 12.67
C VAL A 115 -2.84 7.40 11.24
N ASP A 116 -3.55 6.79 10.30
CA ASP A 116 -3.53 7.19 8.90
C ASP A 116 -4.18 8.57 8.70
N GLN A 117 -5.33 8.84 9.33
CA GLN A 117 -5.97 10.16 9.30
C GLN A 117 -5.04 11.28 9.79
N ILE A 118 -4.27 11.03 10.87
CA ILE A 118 -3.38 12.05 11.45
C ILE A 118 -2.07 12.18 10.64
N LYS A 119 -1.50 11.07 10.18
CA LYS A 119 -0.16 11.02 9.59
C LYS A 119 -0.17 10.94 8.07
N LYS A 120 -1.32 10.70 7.47
CA LYS A 120 -1.54 10.60 6.02
C LYS A 120 -0.54 9.63 5.37
N VAL A 121 -0.40 8.44 5.95
CA VAL A 121 0.58 7.44 5.50
C VAL A 121 0.17 6.86 4.16
N SER A 122 -1.12 6.57 3.98
CA SER A 122 -1.69 6.10 2.71
C SER A 122 -1.48 7.13 1.60
N ASP A 123 -1.81 8.41 1.83
CA ASP A 123 -1.62 9.48 0.84
C ASP A 123 -0.15 9.63 0.42
N LYS A 124 0.77 9.56 1.39
CA LYS A 124 2.20 9.64 1.12
C LYS A 124 2.71 8.43 0.34
N ALA A 125 2.22 7.24 0.67
CA ALA A 125 2.57 6.01 -0.03
C ALA A 125 2.02 6.00 -1.46
N GLU A 126 0.79 6.47 -1.66
CA GLU A 126 0.17 6.62 -2.97
C GLU A 126 0.95 7.60 -3.83
N LYS A 127 1.27 8.78 -3.32
CA LYS A 127 2.06 9.78 -4.04
C LYS A 127 3.45 9.24 -4.43
N ALA A 128 4.13 8.55 -3.53
CA ALA A 128 5.47 8.00 -3.79
C ALA A 128 5.44 6.83 -4.80
N SER A 129 4.40 5.99 -4.78
CA SER A 129 4.26 4.86 -5.71
C SER A 129 3.63 5.25 -7.05
N GLY A 130 2.83 6.32 -7.10
CA GLY A 130 2.08 6.75 -8.28
C GLY A 130 2.96 7.13 -9.47
N GLY A 131 4.10 7.77 -9.24
CA GLY A 131 5.04 8.10 -10.31
C GLY A 131 5.61 6.85 -11.02
N ARG A 132 5.88 5.79 -10.26
CA ARG A 132 6.33 4.50 -10.81
C ARG A 132 5.23 3.80 -11.60
N PHE A 133 3.99 3.91 -11.16
CA PHE A 133 2.84 3.36 -11.87
C PHE A 133 2.65 3.99 -13.23
N LYS A 134 2.70 5.32 -13.32
CA LYS A 134 2.62 6.03 -14.60
C LYS A 134 3.69 5.57 -15.57
N SER A 135 4.94 5.50 -15.12
CA SER A 135 6.06 5.01 -15.95
C SER A 135 5.86 3.58 -16.46
N ARG A 136 5.24 2.71 -15.66
CA ARG A 136 4.91 1.33 -16.08
C ARG A 136 3.77 1.29 -17.09
N LEU A 137 2.74 2.12 -16.91
CA LEU A 137 1.67 2.27 -17.89
C LEU A 137 2.19 2.72 -19.25
N ASP A 138 3.10 3.71 -19.27
CA ASP A 138 3.70 4.20 -20.49
C ASP A 138 4.53 3.11 -21.20
N LYS A 139 5.26 2.30 -20.43
CA LYS A 139 6.01 1.16 -20.97
C LYS A 139 5.09 0.08 -21.54
N LEU A 140 4.00 -0.23 -20.84
CA LEU A 140 3.01 -1.20 -21.29
C LEU A 140 2.34 -0.72 -22.57
N ALA A 141 1.90 0.54 -22.61
CA ALA A 141 1.31 1.12 -23.82
C ALA A 141 2.26 1.01 -25.03
N LYS A 142 3.54 1.33 -24.82
CA LYS A 142 4.56 1.19 -25.88
C LYS A 142 4.77 -0.26 -26.32
N SER A 143 4.79 -1.22 -25.39
CA SER A 143 4.95 -2.62 -25.71
C SER A 143 3.76 -3.20 -26.48
N VAL A 144 2.55 -2.74 -26.18
CA VAL A 144 1.35 -3.14 -26.90
C VAL A 144 1.33 -2.55 -28.30
N THR A 145 1.71 -1.27 -28.46
CA THR A 145 1.71 -0.61 -29.79
C THR A 145 2.86 -1.06 -30.67
N SER A 146 3.99 -1.52 -30.13
CA SER A 146 5.13 -2.00 -30.94
C SER A 146 4.93 -3.42 -31.49
N ASN A 147 3.93 -4.17 -31.02
CA ASN A 147 3.62 -5.51 -31.50
C ASN A 147 2.52 -5.51 -32.57
N PHE A 148 2.15 -4.34 -33.06
CA PHE A 148 1.22 -4.12 -34.18
C PHE A 148 1.81 -3.18 -35.22
#